data_62179e2ac5962c562f364e90b37890c2
#
_entry.id   62179e2ac5962c562f364e90b37890c2
#
_cell.length_a   1.000
_cell.length_b   1.000
_cell.length_c   1.000
_cell.angle_alpha   90.00
_cell.angle_beta   90.00
_cell.angle_gamma   90.00
#
_symmetry.space_group_name_H-M   'P 1'
#
loop_
_entity.id
_entity.type
_entity.pdbx_description
1 polymer ?
#
loop_
_entity_poly.entity_id
_entity_poly.type
_entity_poly.pdbx_seq_one_letter_code
_entity_poly.pdbx_strand_id
1 'polypeptide(L)'
;MNYVNIENLSFSYDDKKIFSNVNMQIRKGDFISILSSNSSGKTTFLRLIKGLLNYNGTITVDDKEISIIKENICLLTSFTESYSKTILDELLLITNDIVKIKKILKDFDLYDEVNKSTQSLSYFDNQKLNIIKCILKNPKLILIDSIFSFLNKHEKLKIFSMIKKYQLELNLTIIYTTVNLEDILFSDSVYIINNKKISLISMEDLFTSKIIKDNHINIPVFYELKDKLKLYNLISDNVSIIDEMVDEICR
;
A
#
# COMPACT_ATOMS: atom_id res chain seq x y z
N MET A 1 -17.08 -2.90 12.32
CA MET A 1 -17.03 -4.37 12.14
C MET A 1 -15.68 -4.67 11.51
N ASN A 2 -14.93 -5.60 12.07
CA ASN A 2 -13.62 -5.99 11.52
C ASN A 2 -13.86 -6.73 10.20
N TYR A 3 -13.12 -6.36 9.15
CA TYR A 3 -13.28 -6.93 7.82
C TYR A 3 -12.17 -7.93 7.50
N VAL A 4 -10.92 -7.60 7.84
CA VAL A 4 -9.81 -8.54 7.83
C VAL A 4 -9.46 -8.83 9.28
N ASN A 5 -9.46 -10.10 9.67
CA ASN A 5 -9.08 -10.54 11.00
C ASN A 5 -7.97 -11.57 10.90
N ILE A 6 -6.86 -11.32 11.58
CA ILE A 6 -5.68 -12.18 11.64
C ILE A 6 -5.43 -12.52 13.10
N GLU A 7 -5.42 -13.82 13.42
CA GLU A 7 -5.26 -14.32 14.78
C GLU A 7 -4.12 -15.35 14.86
N ASN A 8 -3.21 -15.10 15.77
CA ASN A 8 -2.10 -16.00 16.12
C ASN A 8 -1.25 -16.43 14.91
N LEU A 9 -1.17 -15.57 13.87
CA LEU A 9 -0.45 -15.88 12.64
C LEU A 9 1.04 -16.08 12.92
N SER A 10 1.53 -17.25 12.57
CA SER A 10 2.95 -17.61 12.65
C SER A 10 3.39 -18.26 11.35
N PHE A 11 4.60 -17.91 10.89
CA PHE A 11 5.13 -18.42 9.63
C PHE A 11 6.67 -18.49 9.68
N SER A 12 7.22 -19.55 9.08
CA SER A 12 8.65 -19.73 8.85
C SER A 12 8.91 -20.23 7.43
N TYR A 13 10.04 -19.79 6.85
CA TYR A 13 10.64 -20.49 5.71
C TYR A 13 11.69 -21.43 6.30
N ASP A 14 11.50 -22.73 6.15
CA ASP A 14 12.32 -23.73 6.81
C ASP A 14 12.53 -23.40 8.31
N ASP A 15 13.75 -23.23 8.76
CA ASP A 15 14.10 -22.88 10.14
C ASP A 15 14.06 -21.37 10.42
N LYS A 16 13.90 -20.54 9.39
CA LYS A 16 13.89 -19.08 9.55
C LYS A 16 12.48 -18.56 9.84
N LYS A 17 12.22 -18.25 11.12
CA LYS A 17 10.96 -17.66 11.57
C LYS A 17 10.82 -16.23 11.07
N ILE A 18 9.73 -15.95 10.31
CA ILE A 18 9.40 -14.64 9.75
C ILE A 18 8.37 -13.93 10.62
N PHE A 19 7.28 -14.61 10.98
CA PHE A 19 6.24 -14.08 11.86
C PHE A 19 5.99 -14.98 13.06
N SER A 20 5.62 -14.37 14.19
CA SER A 20 5.35 -15.06 15.45
C SER A 20 4.16 -14.44 16.17
N ASN A 21 3.04 -15.18 16.19
CA ASN A 21 1.84 -14.80 16.92
C ASN A 21 1.38 -13.37 16.58
N VAL A 22 1.21 -13.09 15.27
CA VAL A 22 0.69 -11.81 14.77
C VAL A 22 -0.81 -11.80 14.93
N ASN A 23 -1.33 -10.73 15.53
CA ASN A 23 -2.75 -10.43 15.63
C ASN A 23 -3.00 -9.06 15.02
N MET A 24 -3.97 -8.94 14.10
CA MET A 24 -4.23 -7.71 13.37
C MET A 24 -5.69 -7.66 12.93
N GLN A 25 -6.30 -6.48 13.01
CA GLN A 25 -7.68 -6.25 12.59
C GLN A 25 -7.74 -5.01 11.71
N ILE A 26 -8.46 -5.11 10.58
CA ILE A 26 -8.65 -4.02 9.63
C ILE A 26 -10.15 -3.85 9.39
N ARG A 27 -10.61 -2.61 9.36
CA ARG A 27 -12.01 -2.30 9.07
C ARG A 27 -12.27 -2.35 7.57
N LYS A 28 -13.51 -2.59 7.19
CA LYS A 28 -13.92 -2.51 5.79
C LYS A 28 -13.77 -1.08 5.28
N GLY A 29 -13.20 -0.97 4.10
CA GLY A 29 -12.98 0.33 3.48
C GLY A 29 -11.70 1.05 3.92
N ASP A 30 -10.95 0.54 4.92
CA ASP A 30 -9.70 1.17 5.32
C ASP A 30 -8.61 0.97 4.27
N PHE A 31 -7.84 2.02 4.04
CA PHE A 31 -6.55 1.95 3.36
C PHE A 31 -5.44 1.96 4.41
N ILE A 32 -4.76 0.85 4.58
CA ILE A 32 -3.68 0.74 5.55
C ILE A 32 -2.32 0.64 4.88
N SER A 33 -1.31 1.20 5.53
CA SER A 33 0.10 1.02 5.16
C SER A 33 0.82 0.12 6.16
N ILE A 34 1.68 -0.76 5.62
CA ILE A 34 2.62 -1.55 6.40
C ILE A 34 4.02 -1.06 6.08
N LEU A 35 4.59 -0.34 7.05
CA LEU A 35 5.92 0.23 6.95
C LEU A 35 6.95 -0.72 7.54
N SER A 36 8.06 -0.94 6.85
CA SER A 36 9.20 -1.68 7.42
C SER A 36 10.41 -1.65 6.49
N SER A 37 11.57 -1.99 6.98
CA SER A 37 12.80 -2.13 6.18
C SER A 37 12.70 -3.23 5.11
N ASN A 38 13.67 -3.26 4.22
CA ASN A 38 13.80 -4.35 3.25
C ASN A 38 14.01 -5.70 3.96
N SER A 39 13.54 -6.76 3.35
CA SER A 39 13.65 -8.15 3.85
C SER A 39 13.00 -8.41 5.21
N SER A 40 12.11 -7.53 5.69
CA SER A 40 11.37 -7.67 6.95
C SER A 40 10.19 -8.65 6.90
N GLY A 41 9.81 -9.11 5.69
CA GLY A 41 8.68 -10.03 5.51
C GLY A 41 7.43 -9.40 4.85
N LYS A 42 7.48 -8.14 4.34
CA LYS A 42 6.34 -7.49 3.67
C LYS A 42 5.66 -8.34 2.61
N THR A 43 6.43 -8.76 1.61
CA THR A 43 5.95 -9.64 0.53
C THR A 43 5.41 -10.95 1.06
N THR A 44 6.09 -11.55 2.06
CA THR A 44 5.65 -12.77 2.71
C THR A 44 4.28 -12.57 3.37
N PHE A 45 4.08 -11.47 4.09
CA PHE A 45 2.80 -11.16 4.73
C PHE A 45 1.66 -11.03 3.72
N LEU A 46 1.89 -10.30 2.62
CA LEU A 46 0.87 -10.20 1.57
C LEU A 46 0.58 -11.55 0.90
N ARG A 47 1.59 -12.39 0.70
CA ARG A 47 1.40 -13.76 0.15
C ARG A 47 0.61 -14.66 1.10
N LEU A 48 0.79 -14.51 2.42
CA LEU A 48 -0.01 -15.22 3.42
C LEU A 48 -1.48 -14.79 3.36
N ILE A 49 -1.77 -13.49 3.30
CA ILE A 49 -3.15 -12.98 3.16
C ILE A 49 -3.75 -13.37 1.81
N LYS A 50 -2.95 -13.43 0.73
CA LYS A 50 -3.42 -13.93 -0.58
C LYS A 50 -3.70 -15.45 -0.58
N GLY A 51 -3.28 -16.18 0.45
CA GLY A 51 -3.42 -17.63 0.52
C GLY A 51 -2.47 -18.41 -0.40
N LEU A 52 -1.28 -17.85 -0.65
CA LEU A 52 -0.23 -18.47 -1.48
C LEU A 52 0.77 -19.29 -0.65
N LEU A 53 0.72 -19.17 0.67
CA LEU A 53 1.63 -19.85 1.61
C LEU A 53 0.81 -20.49 2.73
N ASN A 54 1.23 -21.65 3.20
CA ASN A 54 0.65 -22.29 4.37
C ASN A 54 1.16 -21.60 5.65
N TYR A 55 0.32 -21.48 6.66
CA TYR A 55 0.66 -20.81 7.91
C TYR A 55 -0.06 -21.44 9.10
N ASN A 56 0.39 -21.11 10.32
CA ASN A 56 -0.30 -21.42 11.54
C ASN A 56 -1.07 -20.19 12.02
N GLY A 57 -2.27 -20.38 12.56
CA GLY A 57 -3.19 -19.33 12.95
C GLY A 57 -4.39 -19.22 12.01
N THR A 58 -5.10 -18.10 12.07
CA THR A 58 -6.32 -17.88 11.26
C THR A 58 -6.22 -16.54 10.55
N ILE A 59 -6.63 -16.52 9.27
CA ILE A 59 -6.84 -15.29 8.50
C ILE A 59 -8.23 -15.37 7.86
N THR A 60 -9.07 -14.38 8.19
CA THR A 60 -10.42 -14.25 7.59
C THR A 60 -10.58 -12.88 6.95
N VAL A 61 -11.38 -12.81 5.88
CA VAL A 61 -11.84 -11.57 5.24
C VAL A 61 -13.35 -11.69 5.04
N ASP A 62 -14.12 -10.73 5.55
CA ASP A 62 -15.57 -10.74 5.49
C ASP A 62 -16.13 -12.04 6.13
N ASP A 63 -15.56 -12.39 7.31
CA ASP A 63 -15.85 -13.60 8.10
C ASP A 63 -15.63 -14.94 7.36
N LYS A 64 -14.94 -14.92 6.22
CA LYS A 64 -14.62 -16.12 5.44
C LYS A 64 -13.12 -16.40 5.46
N GLU A 65 -12.77 -17.67 5.57
CA GLU A 65 -11.37 -18.09 5.47
C GLU A 65 -10.77 -17.77 4.10
N ILE A 66 -9.47 -17.47 4.09
CA ILE A 66 -8.72 -17.14 2.88
C ILE A 66 -8.80 -18.24 1.82
N SER A 67 -8.80 -19.50 2.22
CA SER A 67 -8.94 -20.66 1.35
C SER A 67 -10.16 -20.56 0.41
N ILE A 68 -11.25 -19.96 0.88
CA ILE A 68 -12.53 -19.82 0.15
C ILE A 68 -12.52 -18.60 -0.77
N ILE A 69 -11.87 -17.49 -0.36
CA ILE A 69 -12.01 -16.20 -1.03
C ILE A 69 -10.75 -15.69 -1.73
N LYS A 70 -9.67 -16.45 -1.75
CA LYS A 70 -8.39 -16.05 -2.32
C LYS A 70 -8.47 -15.50 -3.74
N GLU A 71 -9.42 -15.99 -4.57
CA GLU A 71 -9.64 -15.50 -5.93
C GLU A 71 -10.22 -14.07 -5.96
N ASN A 72 -10.91 -13.66 -4.91
CA ASN A 72 -11.48 -12.31 -4.77
C ASN A 72 -10.50 -11.31 -4.11
N ILE A 73 -9.27 -11.74 -3.80
CA ILE A 73 -8.21 -10.89 -3.29
C ILE A 73 -7.26 -10.58 -4.46
N CYS A 74 -7.04 -9.29 -4.72
CA CYS A 74 -6.08 -8.86 -5.74
C CYS A 74 -4.73 -8.59 -5.10
N LEU A 75 -3.66 -9.18 -5.65
CA LEU A 75 -2.28 -8.89 -5.25
C LEU A 75 -1.56 -8.21 -6.42
N LEU A 76 -1.17 -6.96 -6.21
CA LEU A 76 -0.36 -6.18 -7.14
C LEU A 76 1.11 -6.28 -6.74
N THR A 77 1.92 -6.74 -7.68
CA THR A 77 3.39 -6.83 -7.54
C THR A 77 4.06 -6.02 -8.66
N SER A 78 5.34 -5.76 -8.53
CA SER A 78 6.12 -5.02 -9.54
C SER A 78 6.20 -5.74 -10.90
N PHE A 79 5.98 -7.05 -10.92
CA PHE A 79 5.97 -7.86 -12.13
C PHE A 79 4.54 -8.33 -12.38
N THR A 80 3.85 -7.64 -13.28
CA THR A 80 2.53 -8.07 -13.77
C THR A 80 2.62 -8.22 -15.27
N GLU A 81 2.38 -9.41 -15.77
CA GLU A 81 2.37 -9.71 -17.20
C GLU A 81 1.10 -9.17 -17.85
N SER A 82 1.23 -8.67 -19.07
CA SER A 82 0.12 -8.35 -19.95
C SER A 82 -0.04 -9.47 -20.97
N TYR A 83 -1.25 -9.95 -21.14
CA TYR A 83 -1.56 -11.09 -22.00
C TYR A 83 -2.06 -10.65 -23.38
N SER A 84 -2.40 -9.36 -23.54
CA SER A 84 -2.96 -8.80 -24.77
C SER A 84 -2.06 -7.74 -25.39
N LYS A 85 -2.28 -7.46 -26.68
CA LYS A 85 -1.47 -6.48 -27.43
C LYS A 85 -1.75 -5.04 -26.99
N THR A 86 -3.01 -4.69 -26.79
CA THR A 86 -3.41 -3.32 -26.45
C THR A 86 -4.00 -3.21 -25.05
N ILE A 87 -4.05 -1.99 -24.53
CA ILE A 87 -4.70 -1.71 -23.23
C ILE A 87 -6.17 -2.14 -23.27
N LEU A 88 -6.88 -1.84 -24.38
CA LEU A 88 -8.30 -2.22 -24.50
C LEU A 88 -8.48 -3.73 -24.46
N ASP A 89 -7.71 -4.47 -25.25
CA ASP A 89 -7.80 -5.92 -25.29
C ASP A 89 -7.53 -6.55 -23.92
N GLU A 90 -6.55 -5.99 -23.17
CA GLU A 90 -6.20 -6.45 -21.82
C GLU A 90 -7.36 -6.26 -20.84
N LEU A 91 -8.10 -5.14 -20.94
CA LEU A 91 -9.25 -4.86 -20.06
C LEU A 91 -10.51 -5.65 -20.47
N LEU A 92 -10.66 -5.95 -21.75
CA LEU A 92 -11.75 -6.80 -22.27
C LEU A 92 -11.64 -8.25 -21.80
N LEU A 93 -10.44 -8.73 -21.44
CA LEU A 93 -10.28 -10.05 -20.79
C LEU A 93 -10.96 -10.10 -19.39
N ILE A 94 -11.19 -8.95 -18.78
CA ILE A 94 -11.74 -8.85 -17.42
C ILE A 94 -13.24 -8.57 -17.44
N THR A 95 -13.69 -7.67 -18.32
CA THR A 95 -15.09 -7.27 -18.39
C THR A 95 -15.47 -6.75 -19.78
N ASN A 96 -16.69 -7.02 -20.21
CA ASN A 96 -17.27 -6.48 -21.47
C ASN A 96 -17.99 -5.13 -21.24
N ASP A 97 -17.97 -4.56 -20.04
CA ASP A 97 -18.58 -3.28 -19.73
C ASP A 97 -17.71 -2.12 -20.26
N ILE A 98 -17.93 -1.76 -21.53
CA ILE A 98 -17.20 -0.68 -22.20
C ILE A 98 -17.38 0.67 -21.52
N VAL A 99 -18.55 0.92 -20.92
CA VAL A 99 -18.83 2.20 -20.22
C VAL A 99 -17.94 2.30 -18.97
N LYS A 100 -17.85 1.23 -18.19
CA LYS A 100 -16.98 1.15 -17.02
C LYS A 100 -15.51 1.25 -17.41
N ILE A 101 -15.08 0.54 -18.47
CA ILE A 101 -13.71 0.63 -19.00
C ILE A 101 -13.37 2.08 -19.38
N LYS A 102 -14.21 2.75 -20.17
CA LYS A 102 -13.98 4.13 -20.60
C LYS A 102 -13.90 5.09 -19.42
N LYS A 103 -14.79 4.96 -18.42
CA LYS A 103 -14.78 5.80 -17.22
C LYS A 103 -13.44 5.66 -16.49
N ILE A 104 -13.04 4.43 -16.17
CA ILE A 104 -11.83 4.20 -15.37
C ILE A 104 -10.55 4.60 -16.13
N LEU A 105 -10.50 4.40 -17.44
CA LEU A 105 -9.38 4.85 -18.26
C LEU A 105 -9.23 6.38 -18.26
N LYS A 106 -10.34 7.13 -18.29
CA LYS A 106 -10.32 8.59 -18.15
C LYS A 106 -9.85 9.01 -16.77
N ASP A 107 -10.33 8.37 -15.72
CA ASP A 107 -9.95 8.67 -14.34
C ASP A 107 -8.45 8.40 -14.07
N PHE A 108 -7.83 7.48 -14.82
CA PHE A 108 -6.42 7.15 -14.72
C PHE A 108 -5.55 7.80 -15.82
N ASP A 109 -6.09 8.71 -16.63
CA ASP A 109 -5.41 9.38 -17.76
C ASP A 109 -4.72 8.36 -18.71
N LEU A 110 -5.45 7.33 -19.09
CA LEU A 110 -5.03 6.31 -20.07
C LEU A 110 -6.00 6.18 -21.24
N TYR A 111 -7.05 7.01 -21.30
CA TYR A 111 -8.09 6.88 -22.32
C TYR A 111 -7.57 7.10 -23.73
N ASP A 112 -6.71 8.10 -23.94
CA ASP A 112 -6.15 8.43 -25.24
C ASP A 112 -5.11 7.40 -25.72
N GLU A 113 -4.63 6.56 -24.80
CA GLU A 113 -3.66 5.50 -25.05
C GLU A 113 -4.29 4.11 -25.20
N VAL A 114 -5.62 4.02 -25.25
CA VAL A 114 -6.39 2.77 -25.21
C VAL A 114 -5.95 1.72 -26.23
N ASN A 115 -5.49 2.16 -27.42
CA ASN A 115 -4.98 1.29 -28.49
C ASN A 115 -3.45 1.09 -28.45
N LYS A 116 -2.77 1.70 -27.49
CA LYS A 116 -1.33 1.58 -27.35
C LYS A 116 -0.94 0.15 -26.92
N SER A 117 0.23 -0.28 -27.39
CA SER A 117 0.76 -1.58 -27.00
C SER A 117 1.08 -1.60 -25.48
N THR A 118 0.62 -2.63 -24.78
CA THR A 118 0.91 -2.83 -23.36
C THR A 118 2.42 -2.93 -23.09
N GLN A 119 3.20 -3.43 -24.05
CA GLN A 119 4.66 -3.54 -23.93
C GLN A 119 5.39 -2.21 -24.07
N SER A 120 4.76 -1.18 -24.64
CA SER A 120 5.33 0.15 -24.84
C SER A 120 4.98 1.15 -23.73
N LEU A 121 4.26 0.71 -22.70
CA LEU A 121 3.88 1.56 -21.57
C LEU A 121 5.11 1.95 -20.72
N SER A 122 5.11 3.18 -20.23
CA SER A 122 6.01 3.57 -19.17
C SER A 122 5.77 2.73 -17.90
N TYR A 123 6.73 2.67 -17.00
CA TYR A 123 6.52 2.00 -15.72
C TYR A 123 5.31 2.56 -14.97
N PHE A 124 5.15 3.89 -14.94
CA PHE A 124 4.03 4.56 -14.31
C PHE A 124 2.67 4.16 -14.93
N ASP A 125 2.57 4.17 -16.27
CA ASP A 125 1.32 3.81 -16.96
C ASP A 125 1.00 2.33 -16.81
N ASN A 126 2.03 1.48 -16.76
CA ASN A 126 1.84 0.06 -16.48
C ASN A 126 1.29 -0.16 -15.06
N GLN A 127 1.76 0.59 -14.04
CA GLN A 127 1.20 0.50 -12.70
C GLN A 127 -0.26 0.99 -12.67
N LYS A 128 -0.60 2.06 -13.40
CA LYS A 128 -2.00 2.49 -13.56
C LYS A 128 -2.86 1.38 -14.17
N LEU A 129 -2.40 0.77 -15.26
CA LEU A 129 -3.11 -0.34 -15.90
C LEU A 129 -3.33 -1.52 -14.95
N ASN A 130 -2.33 -1.90 -14.16
CA ASN A 130 -2.44 -2.97 -13.18
C ASN A 130 -3.48 -2.68 -12.09
N ILE A 131 -3.55 -1.43 -11.62
CA ILE A 131 -4.56 -0.99 -10.66
C ILE A 131 -5.95 -1.03 -11.30
N ILE A 132 -6.11 -0.54 -12.52
CA ILE A 132 -7.36 -0.61 -13.28
C ILE A 132 -7.84 -2.07 -13.41
N LYS A 133 -6.94 -2.96 -13.83
CA LYS A 133 -7.22 -4.41 -13.93
C LYS A 133 -7.73 -4.98 -12.61
N CYS A 134 -7.11 -4.57 -11.51
CA CYS A 134 -7.49 -4.99 -10.17
C CYS A 134 -8.90 -4.46 -9.81
N ILE A 135 -9.16 -3.17 -9.98
CA ILE A 135 -10.45 -2.55 -9.66
C ILE A 135 -11.59 -3.14 -10.49
N LEU A 136 -11.35 -3.41 -11.78
CA LEU A 136 -12.36 -4.01 -12.67
C LEU A 136 -12.77 -5.43 -12.26
N LYS A 137 -11.89 -6.18 -11.59
CA LYS A 137 -12.21 -7.49 -11.02
C LYS A 137 -13.15 -7.42 -9.81
N ASN A 138 -13.46 -6.21 -9.32
CA ASN A 138 -14.28 -5.97 -8.13
C ASN A 138 -13.83 -6.79 -6.91
N PRO A 139 -12.57 -6.65 -6.49
CA PRO A 139 -12.00 -7.47 -5.44
C PRO A 139 -12.59 -7.12 -4.07
N LYS A 140 -12.58 -8.07 -3.15
CA LYS A 140 -12.90 -7.84 -1.72
C LYS A 140 -11.76 -7.11 -1.01
N LEU A 141 -10.51 -7.41 -1.38
CA LEU A 141 -9.30 -6.88 -0.77
C LEU A 141 -8.23 -6.66 -1.84
N ILE A 142 -7.56 -5.51 -1.78
CA ILE A 142 -6.42 -5.19 -2.63
C ILE A 142 -5.16 -5.18 -1.78
N LEU A 143 -4.18 -5.96 -2.22
CA LEU A 143 -2.84 -6.04 -1.63
C LEU A 143 -1.85 -5.42 -2.61
N ILE A 144 -1.03 -4.47 -2.15
CA ILE A 144 -0.07 -3.74 -2.99
C ILE A 144 1.34 -3.91 -2.40
N ASP A 145 2.20 -4.61 -3.12
CA ASP A 145 3.55 -4.96 -2.65
C ASP A 145 4.61 -3.99 -3.17
N SER A 146 4.75 -2.85 -2.50
CA SER A 146 5.85 -1.87 -2.70
C SER A 146 6.07 -1.43 -4.16
N ILE A 147 5.04 -1.54 -5.02
CA ILE A 147 5.17 -1.31 -6.47
C ILE A 147 5.46 0.14 -6.85
N PHE A 148 5.27 1.08 -5.93
CA PHE A 148 5.46 2.51 -6.20
C PHE A 148 6.86 3.01 -5.84
N SER A 149 7.76 2.12 -5.41
CA SER A 149 9.12 2.49 -4.98
C SER A 149 9.96 3.13 -6.09
N PHE A 150 9.67 2.82 -7.36
CA PHE A 150 10.37 3.37 -8.53
C PHE A 150 9.71 4.61 -9.13
N LEU A 151 8.58 5.05 -8.58
CA LEU A 151 7.90 6.26 -9.02
C LEU A 151 8.50 7.49 -8.32
N ASN A 152 8.57 8.60 -9.07
CA ASN A 152 8.91 9.88 -8.49
C ASN A 152 7.77 10.42 -7.61
N LYS A 153 8.02 11.50 -6.85
CA LYS A 153 7.06 12.06 -5.90
C LYS A 153 5.73 12.47 -6.57
N HIS A 154 5.79 13.10 -7.74
CA HIS A 154 4.60 13.55 -8.46
C HIS A 154 3.75 12.37 -8.95
N GLU A 155 4.37 11.35 -9.53
CA GLU A 155 3.71 10.12 -9.96
C GLU A 155 3.05 9.39 -8.80
N LYS A 156 3.73 9.30 -7.64
CA LYS A 156 3.17 8.72 -6.41
C LYS A 156 1.93 9.46 -5.95
N LEU A 157 2.01 10.79 -5.82
CA LEU A 157 0.87 11.62 -5.43
C LEU A 157 -0.34 11.38 -6.35
N LYS A 158 -0.09 11.34 -7.66
CA LYS A 158 -1.13 11.14 -8.67
C LYS A 158 -1.77 9.74 -8.52
N ILE A 159 -0.97 8.69 -8.43
CA ILE A 159 -1.50 7.32 -8.35
C ILE A 159 -2.23 7.05 -7.03
N PHE A 160 -1.72 7.58 -5.91
CA PHE A 160 -2.39 7.45 -4.61
C PHE A 160 -3.72 8.21 -4.58
N SER A 161 -3.81 9.41 -5.19
CA SER A 161 -5.08 10.14 -5.29
C SER A 161 -6.14 9.37 -6.09
N MET A 162 -5.72 8.71 -7.18
CA MET A 162 -6.60 7.84 -7.98
C MET A 162 -7.08 6.62 -7.17
N ILE A 163 -6.16 5.95 -6.48
CA ILE A 163 -6.48 4.80 -5.60
C ILE A 163 -7.45 5.25 -4.50
N LYS A 164 -7.18 6.38 -3.84
CA LYS A 164 -8.02 6.91 -2.75
C LYS A 164 -9.43 7.24 -3.24
N LYS A 165 -9.56 7.83 -4.44
CA LYS A 165 -10.87 8.05 -5.08
C LYS A 165 -11.67 6.76 -5.18
N TYR A 166 -11.08 5.71 -5.76
CA TYR A 166 -11.76 4.43 -5.94
C TYR A 166 -11.97 3.66 -4.64
N GLN A 167 -11.06 3.80 -3.66
CA GLN A 167 -11.24 3.26 -2.32
C GLN A 167 -12.53 3.81 -1.68
N LEU A 168 -12.74 5.13 -1.78
CA LEU A 168 -13.92 5.78 -1.23
C LEU A 168 -15.19 5.47 -2.04
N GLU A 169 -15.13 5.54 -3.39
CA GLU A 169 -16.30 5.27 -4.25
C GLU A 169 -16.81 3.83 -4.12
N LEU A 170 -15.93 2.85 -3.99
CA LEU A 170 -16.27 1.43 -3.98
C LEU A 170 -16.13 0.77 -2.60
N ASN A 171 -15.80 1.55 -1.57
CA ASN A 171 -15.54 1.05 -0.21
C ASN A 171 -14.53 -0.10 -0.19
N LEU A 172 -13.41 0.06 -0.94
CA LEU A 172 -12.36 -0.95 -1.08
C LEU A 172 -11.48 -0.98 0.16
N THR A 173 -11.16 -2.17 0.64
CA THR A 173 -10.13 -2.36 1.67
C THR A 173 -8.79 -2.59 0.99
N ILE A 174 -7.76 -1.83 1.39
CA ILE A 174 -6.45 -1.82 0.75
C ILE A 174 -5.35 -2.01 1.79
N ILE A 175 -4.42 -2.91 1.51
CA ILE A 175 -3.19 -3.10 2.28
C ILE A 175 -2.00 -2.78 1.36
N TYR A 176 -1.27 -1.72 1.68
CA TYR A 176 -0.08 -1.29 0.95
C TYR A 176 1.18 -1.50 1.79
N THR A 177 2.22 -2.08 1.20
CA THR A 177 3.52 -2.21 1.88
C THR A 177 4.52 -1.21 1.32
N THR A 178 5.30 -0.59 2.19
CA THR A 178 6.32 0.40 1.80
C THR A 178 7.54 0.39 2.73
N VAL A 179 8.63 0.95 2.22
CA VAL A 179 9.83 1.32 3.00
C VAL A 179 9.93 2.83 3.20
N ASN A 180 9.07 3.61 2.53
CA ASN A 180 9.14 5.07 2.51
C ASN A 180 8.11 5.66 3.45
N LEU A 181 8.58 6.53 4.32
CA LEU A 181 7.72 7.20 5.30
C LEU A 181 6.70 8.15 4.64
N GLU A 182 7.06 8.77 3.51
CA GLU A 182 6.14 9.68 2.80
C GLU A 182 4.91 8.95 2.24
N ASP A 183 5.04 7.67 1.89
CA ASP A 183 3.96 6.90 1.27
C ASP A 183 2.82 6.60 2.26
N ILE A 184 3.08 6.62 3.58
CA ILE A 184 2.06 6.33 4.60
C ILE A 184 1.02 7.45 4.79
N LEU A 185 1.30 8.66 4.30
CA LEU A 185 0.41 9.82 4.46
C LEU A 185 -0.96 9.64 3.77
N PHE A 186 -1.07 8.67 2.86
CA PHE A 186 -2.32 8.35 2.15
C PHE A 186 -3.18 7.32 2.86
N SER A 187 -2.66 6.69 3.92
CA SER A 187 -3.35 5.62 4.64
C SER A 187 -4.14 6.12 5.84
N ASP A 188 -5.21 5.40 6.15
CA ASP A 188 -6.07 5.68 7.32
C ASP A 188 -5.42 5.15 8.62
N SER A 189 -4.53 4.16 8.50
CA SER A 189 -3.80 3.57 9.62
C SER A 189 -2.45 3.03 9.17
N VAL A 190 -1.46 3.07 10.05
CA VAL A 190 -0.10 2.60 9.78
C VAL A 190 0.24 1.46 10.72
N TYR A 191 0.74 0.37 10.14
CA TYR A 191 1.30 -0.75 10.87
C TYR A 191 2.79 -0.85 10.59
N ILE A 192 3.53 -1.36 11.55
CA ILE A 192 4.97 -1.60 11.42
C ILE A 192 5.31 -3.06 11.64
N ILE A 193 6.18 -3.60 10.78
CA ILE A 193 6.78 -4.93 11.02
C ILE A 193 8.06 -4.72 11.82
N ASN A 194 8.08 -5.24 13.04
CA ASN A 194 9.25 -5.21 13.89
C ASN A 194 9.32 -6.50 14.71
N ASN A 195 10.52 -7.06 14.88
CA ASN A 195 10.75 -8.26 15.71
C ASN A 195 9.76 -9.40 15.42
N LYS A 196 9.50 -9.69 14.13
CA LYS A 196 8.59 -10.77 13.68
C LYS A 196 7.12 -10.57 14.07
N LYS A 197 6.74 -9.36 14.49
CA LYS A 197 5.38 -8.95 14.83
C LYS A 197 4.94 -7.81 13.92
N ILE A 198 3.63 -7.61 13.85
CA ILE A 198 3.00 -6.47 13.16
C ILE A 198 2.17 -5.75 14.20
N SER A 199 2.40 -4.46 14.37
CA SER A 199 1.68 -3.63 15.34
C SER A 199 1.21 -2.32 14.73
N LEU A 200 0.04 -1.87 15.15
CA LEU A 200 -0.46 -0.53 14.84
C LEU A 200 0.45 0.49 15.52
N ILE A 201 0.75 1.58 14.84
CA ILE A 201 1.56 2.67 15.35
C ILE A 201 0.86 4.01 15.07
N SER A 202 0.86 4.91 16.05
CA SER A 202 0.40 6.28 15.83
C SER A 202 1.42 7.08 15.02
N MET A 203 0.99 8.13 14.32
CA MET A 203 1.93 9.01 13.60
C MET A 203 2.90 9.69 14.58
N GLU A 204 2.44 10.06 15.77
CA GLU A 204 3.29 10.67 16.81
C GLU A 204 4.38 9.71 17.30
N ASP A 205 3.99 8.47 17.63
CA ASP A 205 4.95 7.45 18.04
C ASP A 205 5.92 7.07 16.92
N LEU A 206 5.45 7.09 15.67
CA LEU A 206 6.28 6.77 14.53
C LEU A 206 7.49 7.71 14.42
N PHE A 207 7.30 9.02 14.59
CA PHE A 207 8.38 10.00 14.46
C PHE A 207 9.26 10.10 15.70
N THR A 208 8.75 9.77 16.88
CA THR A 208 9.50 9.86 18.16
C THR A 208 10.17 8.54 18.52
N SER A 209 9.77 7.42 17.91
CA SER A 209 10.19 6.09 18.33
C SER A 209 11.59 5.71 17.81
N LYS A 210 12.36 5.00 18.65
CA LYS A 210 13.57 4.30 18.21
C LYS A 210 13.30 3.29 17.08
N ILE A 211 12.04 2.88 16.90
CA ILE A 211 11.60 1.88 15.94
C ILE A 211 12.02 2.25 14.51
N ILE A 212 11.92 3.53 14.12
CA ILE A 212 12.35 3.99 12.79
C ILE A 212 13.85 3.83 12.63
N LYS A 213 14.64 4.23 13.63
CA LYS A 213 16.11 4.13 13.62
C LYS A 213 16.56 2.68 13.63
N ASP A 214 15.95 1.85 14.49
CA ASP A 214 16.28 0.43 14.64
C ASP A 214 15.93 -0.40 13.39
N ASN A 215 14.92 0.03 12.62
CA ASN A 215 14.50 -0.63 11.39
C ASN A 215 15.11 -0.03 10.12
N HIS A 216 16.06 0.91 10.23
CA HIS A 216 16.70 1.57 9.08
C HIS A 216 15.69 2.13 8.06
N ILE A 217 14.59 2.70 8.55
CA ILE A 217 13.59 3.36 7.73
C ILE A 217 14.09 4.77 7.45
N ASN A 218 14.14 5.16 6.18
CA ASN A 218 14.55 6.49 5.79
C ASN A 218 13.55 7.53 6.29
N ILE A 219 14.01 8.42 7.16
CA ILE A 219 13.24 9.56 7.63
C ILE A 219 13.40 10.66 6.58
N PRO A 220 12.32 11.24 6.04
CA PRO A 220 12.44 12.41 5.18
C PRO A 220 13.16 13.55 5.90
N VAL A 221 14.04 14.25 5.18
CA VAL A 221 14.89 15.33 5.72
C VAL A 221 14.08 16.38 6.51
N PHE A 222 12.84 16.66 6.08
CA PHE A 222 11.93 17.55 6.78
C PHE A 222 11.71 17.14 8.25
N TYR A 223 11.45 15.87 8.53
CA TYR A 223 11.18 15.42 9.90
C TYR A 223 12.46 15.38 10.74
N GLU A 224 13.60 14.99 10.14
CA GLU A 224 14.89 15.07 10.83
C GLU A 224 15.26 16.51 11.20
N LEU A 225 14.99 17.46 10.29
CA LEU A 225 15.24 18.87 10.51
C LEU A 225 14.28 19.41 11.57
N LYS A 226 13.00 19.05 11.49
CA LYS A 226 11.98 19.45 12.48
C LYS A 226 12.40 19.02 13.89
N ASP A 227 12.81 17.76 14.07
CA ASP A 227 13.26 17.26 15.38
C ASP A 227 14.49 18.02 15.90
N LYS A 228 15.47 18.28 15.04
CA LYS A 228 16.66 19.05 15.41
C LYS A 228 16.31 20.49 15.80
N LEU A 229 15.48 21.16 15.02
CA LEU A 229 15.07 22.56 15.31
C LEU A 229 14.27 22.68 16.60
N LYS A 230 13.42 21.68 16.90
CA LYS A 230 12.72 21.59 18.19
C LYS A 230 13.66 21.47 19.38
N LEU A 231 14.72 20.66 19.26
CA LEU A 231 15.74 20.50 20.31
C LEU A 231 16.40 21.85 20.68
N TYR A 232 16.49 22.77 19.71
CA TYR A 232 17.03 24.12 19.92
C TYR A 232 15.95 25.18 20.21
N ASN A 233 14.68 24.78 20.38
CA ASN A 233 13.52 25.68 20.57
C ASN A 233 13.35 26.72 19.45
N LEU A 234 13.73 26.37 18.21
CA LEU A 234 13.65 27.26 17.06
C LEU A 234 12.33 27.17 16.32
N ILE A 235 11.54 26.13 16.56
CA ILE A 235 10.20 25.94 15.99
C ILE A 235 9.25 25.33 17.02
N SER A 236 7.94 25.57 16.84
CA SER A 236 6.88 25.00 17.67
C SER A 236 6.53 23.56 17.28
N ASP A 237 5.76 22.88 18.12
CA ASP A 237 5.27 21.52 17.85
C ASP A 237 4.28 21.48 16.67
N ASN A 238 3.61 22.57 16.38
CA ASN A 238 2.51 22.65 15.41
C ASN A 238 2.96 22.75 13.95
N VAL A 239 4.25 22.92 13.68
CA VAL A 239 4.79 22.99 12.31
C VAL A 239 4.55 21.65 11.58
N SER A 240 3.80 21.70 10.49
CA SER A 240 3.41 20.52 9.70
C SER A 240 4.02 20.47 8.30
N ILE A 241 4.42 21.61 7.77
CA ILE A 241 4.99 21.77 6.43
C ILE A 241 6.26 22.63 6.45
N ILE A 242 7.05 22.55 5.36
CA ILE A 242 8.34 23.28 5.24
C ILE A 242 8.13 24.79 5.30
N ASP A 243 7.09 25.32 4.67
CA ASP A 243 6.84 26.76 4.63
C ASP A 243 6.58 27.33 6.03
N GLU A 244 5.78 26.64 6.85
CA GLU A 244 5.56 27.00 8.26
C GLU A 244 6.86 26.97 9.07
N MET A 245 7.74 25.99 8.79
CA MET A 245 9.05 25.88 9.43
C MET A 245 9.93 27.08 9.10
N VAL A 246 9.96 27.49 7.83
CA VAL A 246 10.70 28.68 7.38
C VAL A 246 10.16 29.94 8.02
N ASP A 247 8.85 30.10 8.08
CA ASP A 247 8.18 31.27 8.68
C ASP A 247 8.49 31.42 10.19
N GLU A 248 8.58 30.30 10.92
CA GLU A 248 8.94 30.36 12.34
C GLU A 248 10.43 30.66 12.58
N ILE A 249 11.33 30.14 11.73
CA ILE A 249 12.78 30.40 11.86
C ILE A 249 13.15 31.82 11.45
N CYS A 250 12.43 32.41 10.48
CA CYS A 250 12.71 33.75 9.96
C CYS A 250 12.03 34.88 10.75
N ARG A 251 11.30 34.58 11.81
CA ARG A 251 10.74 35.55 12.75
C ARG A 251 11.71 35.83 13.87
#